data_050336a91152213f5154176a575fc807
#
_entry.id   050336a91152213f5154176a575fc807
#
_cell.length_a   1.000
_cell.length_b   1.000
_cell.length_c   1.000
_cell.angle_alpha   90.00
_cell.angle_beta   90.00
_cell.angle_gamma   90.00
#
_symmetry.space_group_name_H-M   'P 1'
#
loop_
_entity.id
_entity.type
_entity.pdbx_description
1 polymer ?
#
loop_
_entity_poly.entity_id
_entity_poly.type
_entity_poly.pdbx_seq_one_letter_code
_entity_poly.pdbx_strand_id
1 'polypeptide(L)'
;MQALGIGKGDPVAILMPNGEQWLTLFYAAALIGAVTVPVNTRFKANEIDFGLKKSGAKALFYVDRFLNIDFGAMIREIGFSTAIDVSRLRQGKYTPVKVQPGDLLLIQFTSGTTAYPKGVMLTHDSMLRNAWAAGTRIGVLPGDRYFNCRPFFHVGGSTLSALMSLLFGCCLVTLPTFEARAALEMLERERCTLISGNDTIFQMLMGHEDLPRRKLSLRGGWAAAGPQTMRAIIDRLGMKSVCAAYGLSEASPNVVMSDWRDPEELRVQGLALPLPGIEIRISAEKEIQVRGWSIMRGYCNDPDATAKAFTADGWLRTGDLGELNVEGRLRMAGRLKDVFRVGGENVAPAEVEEVLLSHPAVETAQVVGVPNERLGEVGCAYVTLRSGFQATQEQLIAWVRQRCANFRVPRYLKIVHDFEAIGMTASGKVQKTKLREHALKEFGL
;
A
#
# COMPACT_ATOMS: atom_id res chain seq x y z
N MET A 1 2.29 -12.29 26.82
CA MET A 1 3.28 -11.19 26.72
C MET A 1 3.80 -10.76 28.07
N GLN A 2 2.98 -10.29 29.01
CA GLN A 2 3.45 -9.83 30.34
C GLN A 2 4.22 -10.90 31.13
N ALA A 3 3.81 -12.18 31.06
CA ALA A 3 4.56 -13.29 31.66
C ALA A 3 5.97 -13.52 31.05
N LEU A 4 6.22 -12.95 29.89
CA LEU A 4 7.53 -12.94 29.22
C LEU A 4 8.35 -11.66 29.53
N GLY A 5 7.89 -10.85 30.48
CA GLY A 5 8.52 -9.58 30.82
C GLY A 5 8.30 -8.47 29.79
N ILE A 6 7.36 -8.64 28.87
CA ILE A 6 7.02 -7.62 27.87
C ILE A 6 6.04 -6.63 28.51
N GLY A 7 6.39 -5.36 28.44
CA GLY A 7 5.61 -4.26 28.98
C GLY A 7 5.49 -3.06 28.03
N LYS A 8 5.08 -1.93 28.60
CA LYS A 8 4.88 -0.68 27.86
C LYS A 8 6.18 -0.20 27.21
N GLY A 9 6.10 0.15 25.95
CA GLY A 9 7.23 0.63 25.12
C GLY A 9 8.11 -0.47 24.53
N ASP A 10 7.92 -1.73 24.92
CA ASP A 10 8.72 -2.84 24.40
C ASP A 10 8.31 -3.24 22.98
N PRO A 11 9.23 -3.26 22.01
CA PRO A 11 8.92 -3.74 20.67
C PRO A 11 8.75 -5.26 20.64
N VAL A 12 7.67 -5.72 20.01
CA VAL A 12 7.36 -7.14 19.80
C VAL A 12 7.07 -7.42 18.34
N ALA A 13 7.80 -8.34 17.76
CA ALA A 13 7.67 -8.69 16.36
C ALA A 13 6.60 -9.75 16.14
N ILE A 14 5.85 -9.64 15.03
CA ILE A 14 4.82 -10.59 14.61
C ILE A 14 5.13 -11.04 13.18
N LEU A 15 5.47 -12.32 12.99
CA LEU A 15 5.76 -12.95 11.69
C LEU A 15 4.74 -14.04 11.41
N MET A 16 3.61 -13.66 10.82
CA MET A 16 2.56 -14.61 10.43
C MET A 16 1.61 -14.00 9.38
N PRO A 17 0.83 -14.84 8.66
CA PRO A 17 -0.19 -14.37 7.73
C PRO A 17 -1.35 -13.69 8.44
N ASN A 18 -2.28 -13.14 7.65
CA ASN A 18 -3.54 -12.65 8.16
C ASN A 18 -4.31 -13.75 8.87
N GLY A 19 -4.94 -13.41 9.99
CA GLY A 19 -5.76 -14.32 10.78
C GLY A 19 -6.04 -13.81 12.17
N GLU A 20 -6.86 -14.56 12.89
CA GLU A 20 -7.26 -14.23 14.27
C GLU A 20 -6.05 -14.11 15.21
N GLN A 21 -5.05 -14.99 15.07
CA GLN A 21 -3.86 -14.98 15.92
C GLN A 21 -3.05 -13.69 15.75
N TRP A 22 -2.93 -13.17 14.51
CA TRP A 22 -2.27 -11.89 14.25
C TRP A 22 -2.99 -10.76 14.96
N LEU A 23 -4.32 -10.70 14.83
CA LEU A 23 -5.14 -9.67 15.47
C LEU A 23 -5.09 -9.78 17.01
N THR A 24 -5.15 -11.00 17.54
CA THR A 24 -5.03 -11.25 18.98
C THR A 24 -3.71 -10.70 19.54
N LEU A 25 -2.60 -10.96 18.87
CA LEU A 25 -1.29 -10.45 19.29
C LEU A 25 -1.18 -8.94 19.14
N PHE A 26 -1.67 -8.39 18.04
CA PHE A 26 -1.67 -6.94 17.79
C PHE A 26 -2.47 -6.18 18.87
N TYR A 27 -3.70 -6.63 19.15
CA TYR A 27 -4.52 -5.99 20.19
C TYR A 27 -3.99 -6.25 21.61
N ALA A 28 -3.44 -7.43 21.87
CA ALA A 28 -2.80 -7.72 23.16
C ALA A 28 -1.58 -6.81 23.39
N ALA A 29 -0.74 -6.59 22.38
CA ALA A 29 0.37 -5.65 22.46
C ALA A 29 -0.14 -4.23 22.72
N ALA A 30 -1.16 -3.78 21.97
CA ALA A 30 -1.77 -2.47 22.13
C ALA A 30 -2.30 -2.24 23.56
N LEU A 31 -2.98 -3.22 24.15
CA LEU A 31 -3.57 -3.13 25.48
C LEU A 31 -2.54 -3.03 26.60
N ILE A 32 -1.34 -3.57 26.44
CA ILE A 32 -0.25 -3.45 27.42
C ILE A 32 0.75 -2.34 27.08
N GLY A 33 0.49 -1.59 26.01
CA GLY A 33 1.37 -0.51 25.53
C GLY A 33 2.69 -1.01 24.91
N ALA A 34 2.80 -2.28 24.56
CA ALA A 34 3.91 -2.82 23.77
C ALA A 34 3.79 -2.35 22.31
N VAL A 35 4.93 -2.22 21.64
CA VAL A 35 4.98 -1.69 20.27
C VAL A 35 5.05 -2.84 19.27
N THR A 36 4.05 -2.97 18.42
CA THR A 36 4.03 -4.03 17.41
C THR A 36 5.04 -3.74 16.30
N VAL A 37 5.85 -4.73 15.93
CA VAL A 37 6.74 -4.73 14.78
C VAL A 37 6.23 -5.78 13.79
N PRO A 38 5.36 -5.42 12.84
CA PRO A 38 4.82 -6.38 11.89
C PRO A 38 5.89 -6.74 10.87
N VAL A 39 6.17 -8.05 10.73
CA VAL A 39 7.19 -8.56 9.82
C VAL A 39 6.53 -9.06 8.54
N ASN A 40 7.07 -8.62 7.40
CA ASN A 40 6.59 -9.07 6.10
C ASN A 40 6.87 -10.57 5.91
N THR A 41 5.85 -11.36 5.63
CA THR A 41 5.94 -12.82 5.44
C THR A 41 6.72 -13.24 4.19
N ARG A 42 7.11 -12.31 3.32
CA ARG A 42 7.98 -12.56 2.16
C ARG A 42 9.45 -12.23 2.41
N PHE A 43 9.79 -11.71 3.59
CA PHE A 43 11.17 -11.41 3.95
C PHE A 43 12.00 -12.69 4.10
N LYS A 44 13.28 -12.58 3.76
CA LYS A 44 14.29 -13.63 4.00
C LYS A 44 14.91 -13.46 5.39
N ALA A 45 15.64 -14.45 5.84
CA ALA A 45 16.25 -14.48 7.16
C ALA A 45 17.04 -13.19 7.51
N ASN A 46 17.86 -12.70 6.58
CA ASN A 46 18.64 -11.47 6.75
C ASN A 46 17.77 -10.22 6.90
N GLU A 47 16.65 -10.13 6.19
CA GLU A 47 15.72 -9.00 6.29
C GLU A 47 14.93 -9.03 7.60
N ILE A 48 14.54 -10.24 8.05
CA ILE A 48 13.90 -10.45 9.35
C ILE A 48 14.87 -10.06 10.47
N ASP A 49 16.10 -10.58 10.45
CA ASP A 49 17.16 -10.28 11.43
C ASP A 49 17.44 -8.76 11.52
N PHE A 50 17.55 -8.11 10.35
CA PHE A 50 17.70 -6.65 10.29
C PHE A 50 16.52 -5.94 10.98
N GLY A 51 15.28 -6.32 10.69
CA GLY A 51 14.10 -5.70 11.29
C GLY A 51 14.03 -5.89 12.81
N LEU A 52 14.38 -7.08 13.30
CA LEU A 52 14.43 -7.40 14.73
C LEU A 52 15.49 -6.55 15.46
N LYS A 53 16.70 -6.49 14.91
CA LYS A 53 17.81 -5.68 15.46
C LYS A 53 17.52 -4.19 15.42
N LYS A 54 17.05 -3.69 14.26
CA LYS A 54 16.78 -2.25 14.07
C LYS A 54 15.66 -1.75 14.98
N SER A 55 14.63 -2.56 15.21
CA SER A 55 13.53 -2.22 16.11
C SER A 55 13.86 -2.43 17.59
N GLY A 56 14.88 -3.22 17.91
CA GLY A 56 15.16 -3.66 19.27
C GLY A 56 14.11 -4.63 19.80
N ALA A 57 13.54 -5.48 18.93
CA ALA A 57 12.48 -6.41 19.31
C ALA A 57 12.89 -7.28 20.49
N LYS A 58 12.06 -7.32 21.56
CA LYS A 58 12.28 -8.18 22.75
C LYS A 58 11.78 -9.59 22.55
N ALA A 59 10.77 -9.77 21.71
CA ALA A 59 10.22 -11.06 21.37
C ALA A 59 9.74 -11.10 19.91
N LEU A 60 9.74 -12.29 19.35
CA LEU A 60 9.20 -12.58 18.02
C LEU A 60 8.13 -13.68 18.16
N PHE A 61 6.89 -13.34 17.81
CA PHE A 61 5.79 -14.30 17.69
C PHE A 61 5.66 -14.73 16.23
N TYR A 62 5.66 -16.03 15.96
CA TYR A 62 5.65 -16.54 14.59
C TYR A 62 4.85 -17.83 14.45
N VAL A 63 4.44 -18.15 13.22
CA VAL A 63 3.97 -19.47 12.82
C VAL A 63 5.14 -20.24 12.22
N ASP A 64 5.26 -21.54 12.55
CA ASP A 64 6.39 -22.35 12.10
C ASP A 64 6.47 -22.43 10.58
N ARG A 65 5.33 -22.58 9.90
CA ARG A 65 5.24 -22.66 8.43
C ARG A 65 4.07 -21.87 7.88
N PHE A 66 4.27 -21.31 6.69
CA PHE A 66 3.20 -20.69 5.92
C PHE A 66 3.49 -20.83 4.42
N LEU A 67 2.53 -21.41 3.67
CA LEU A 67 2.76 -21.83 2.27
C LEU A 67 4.02 -22.71 2.18
N ASN A 68 4.91 -22.40 1.26
CA ASN A 68 6.18 -23.11 1.05
C ASN A 68 7.34 -22.52 1.89
N ILE A 69 7.05 -21.69 2.90
CA ILE A 69 8.07 -21.00 3.70
C ILE A 69 8.15 -21.64 5.08
N ASP A 70 9.35 -22.06 5.47
CA ASP A 70 9.68 -22.57 6.80
C ASP A 70 10.29 -21.43 7.64
N PHE A 71 9.43 -20.69 8.34
CA PHE A 71 9.87 -19.63 9.23
C PHE A 71 10.65 -20.15 10.43
N GLY A 72 10.29 -21.34 10.94
CA GLY A 72 11.02 -21.96 12.03
C GLY A 72 12.49 -22.20 11.68
N ALA A 73 12.79 -22.67 10.46
CA ALA A 73 14.17 -22.81 9.98
C ALA A 73 14.88 -21.46 9.91
N MET A 74 14.26 -20.43 9.34
CA MET A 74 14.84 -19.08 9.26
C MET A 74 15.13 -18.50 10.64
N ILE A 75 14.23 -18.69 11.61
CA ILE A 75 14.41 -18.15 12.97
C ILE A 75 15.53 -18.88 13.71
N ARG A 76 15.68 -20.20 13.51
CA ARG A 76 16.84 -20.96 14.03
C ARG A 76 18.15 -20.46 13.43
N GLU A 77 18.18 -20.17 12.13
CA GLU A 77 19.33 -19.58 11.44
C GLU A 77 19.70 -18.21 12.02
N ILE A 78 18.70 -17.35 12.27
CA ILE A 78 18.89 -16.02 12.88
C ILE A 78 19.41 -16.13 14.34
N GLY A 79 19.03 -17.18 15.05
CA GLY A 79 19.39 -17.38 16.46
C GLY A 79 18.72 -16.41 17.42
N PHE A 80 17.52 -15.93 17.12
CA PHE A 80 16.81 -14.99 17.96
C PHE A 80 16.29 -15.66 19.24
N SER A 81 16.81 -15.23 20.40
CA SER A 81 16.64 -15.94 21.69
C SER A 81 15.20 -16.04 22.20
N THR A 82 14.37 -15.01 21.94
CA THR A 82 12.98 -14.96 22.43
C THR A 82 11.99 -15.11 21.28
N ALA A 83 12.16 -16.19 20.50
CA ALA A 83 11.23 -16.57 19.44
C ALA A 83 10.17 -17.55 19.96
N ILE A 84 8.90 -17.24 19.72
CA ILE A 84 7.76 -17.99 20.28
C ILE A 84 6.85 -18.42 19.14
N ASP A 85 6.80 -19.72 18.89
CA ASP A 85 5.79 -20.31 18.04
C ASP A 85 4.41 -20.12 18.67
N VAL A 86 3.48 -19.53 17.93
CA VAL A 86 2.15 -19.19 18.43
C VAL A 86 1.32 -20.42 18.85
N SER A 87 1.64 -21.62 18.32
CA SER A 87 1.02 -22.87 18.75
C SER A 87 1.31 -23.20 20.23
N ARG A 88 2.37 -22.62 20.79
CA ARG A 88 2.80 -22.80 22.18
C ARG A 88 2.24 -21.75 23.13
N LEU A 89 1.48 -20.77 22.63
CA LEU A 89 0.88 -19.74 23.48
C LEU A 89 -0.09 -20.37 24.48
N ARG A 90 -0.10 -19.83 25.69
CA ARG A 90 -1.00 -20.23 26.76
C ARG A 90 -1.72 -18.99 27.28
N GLN A 91 -2.92 -19.18 27.81
CA GLN A 91 -3.63 -18.14 28.51
C GLN A 91 -2.83 -17.72 29.77
N GLY A 92 -2.79 -16.44 30.01
CA GLY A 92 -2.10 -15.85 31.15
C GLY A 92 -2.97 -14.78 31.82
N LYS A 93 -2.53 -14.37 33.00
CA LYS A 93 -3.19 -13.27 33.72
C LYS A 93 -2.86 -11.96 33.03
N TYR A 94 -3.89 -11.15 32.72
CA TYR A 94 -3.74 -9.79 32.22
C TYR A 94 -3.73 -8.80 33.38
N THR A 95 -2.72 -7.93 33.41
CA THR A 95 -2.65 -6.79 34.31
C THR A 95 -2.84 -5.51 33.50
N PRO A 96 -3.88 -4.71 33.76
CA PRO A 96 -4.14 -3.47 33.04
C PRO A 96 -2.96 -2.50 33.11
N VAL A 97 -2.66 -1.85 31.98
CA VAL A 97 -1.61 -0.86 31.83
C VAL A 97 -2.22 0.43 31.30
N LYS A 98 -1.81 1.58 31.83
CA LYS A 98 -2.27 2.87 31.34
C LYS A 98 -1.49 3.24 30.07
N VAL A 99 -2.16 3.10 28.92
CA VAL A 99 -1.65 3.50 27.60
C VAL A 99 -2.12 4.92 27.31
N GLN A 100 -1.25 5.75 26.73
CA GLN A 100 -1.54 7.13 26.35
C GLN A 100 -1.71 7.23 24.82
N PRO A 101 -2.49 8.19 24.31
CA PRO A 101 -2.66 8.40 22.87
C PRO A 101 -1.34 8.58 22.12
N GLY A 102 -0.36 9.27 22.72
CA GLY A 102 0.96 9.52 22.17
C GLY A 102 1.94 8.36 22.27
N ASP A 103 1.61 7.27 22.95
CA ASP A 103 2.48 6.08 23.00
C ASP A 103 2.59 5.44 21.61
N LEU A 104 3.72 4.82 21.31
CA LEU A 104 3.90 4.09 20.07
C LEU A 104 3.01 2.83 20.06
N LEU A 105 2.33 2.61 18.95
CA LEU A 105 1.55 1.39 18.70
C LEU A 105 2.28 0.46 17.74
N LEU A 106 2.97 1.03 16.73
CA LEU A 106 3.52 0.27 15.62
C LEU A 106 4.85 0.84 15.13
N ILE A 107 5.78 -0.05 14.75
CA ILE A 107 6.97 0.28 13.95
C ILE A 107 6.82 -0.43 12.62
N GLN A 108 6.40 0.30 11.58
CA GLN A 108 6.17 -0.23 10.24
C GLN A 108 7.42 -0.17 9.39
N PHE A 109 8.01 -1.32 9.04
CA PHE A 109 9.09 -1.34 8.06
C PHE A 109 8.55 -1.14 6.65
N THR A 110 9.07 -0.13 5.95
CA THR A 110 8.70 0.18 4.57
C THR A 110 9.78 -0.31 3.63
N SER A 111 9.38 -0.85 2.49
CA SER A 111 10.29 -1.15 1.37
C SER A 111 10.75 0.16 0.73
N GLY A 112 11.73 0.82 1.35
CA GLY A 112 12.35 2.03 0.80
C GLY A 112 13.13 1.74 -0.48
N THR A 113 13.62 2.81 -1.12
CA THR A 113 14.55 2.75 -2.28
C THR A 113 15.99 2.51 -1.87
N THR A 114 16.26 2.42 -0.59
CA THR A 114 17.56 2.09 0.01
C THR A 114 17.68 0.58 0.21
N ALA A 115 18.91 0.07 0.33
CA ALA A 115 19.19 -1.36 0.51
C ALA A 115 18.44 -2.00 1.69
N TYR A 116 18.09 -1.21 2.71
CA TYR A 116 17.38 -1.68 3.90
C TYR A 116 16.11 -0.86 4.19
N PRO A 117 15.02 -1.52 4.66
CA PRO A 117 13.76 -0.85 4.98
C PRO A 117 13.90 0.07 6.21
N LYS A 118 13.13 1.17 6.22
CA LYS A 118 13.05 2.11 7.35
C LYS A 118 11.87 1.76 8.25
N GLY A 119 12.07 1.80 9.56
CA GLY A 119 11.02 1.54 10.56
C GLY A 119 10.25 2.81 10.91
N VAL A 120 9.09 3.02 10.34
CA VAL A 120 8.20 4.16 10.61
C VAL A 120 7.51 3.99 11.96
N MET A 121 7.68 4.94 12.87
CA MET A 121 7.11 4.92 14.23
C MET A 121 5.75 5.61 14.26
N LEU A 122 4.68 4.86 14.53
CA LEU A 122 3.29 5.33 14.57
C LEU A 122 2.69 5.20 15.98
N THR A 123 1.87 6.19 16.36
CA THR A 123 1.24 6.25 17.68
C THR A 123 -0.16 5.66 17.68
N HIS A 124 -0.69 5.37 18.87
CA HIS A 124 -2.10 5.01 19.04
C HIS A 124 -3.02 6.09 18.45
N ASP A 125 -2.77 7.36 18.78
CA ASP A 125 -3.59 8.49 18.32
C ASP A 125 -3.61 8.58 16.80
N SER A 126 -2.42 8.57 16.16
CA SER A 126 -2.34 8.74 14.71
C SER A 126 -3.03 7.61 13.94
N MET A 127 -2.87 6.35 14.39
CA MET A 127 -3.48 5.21 13.72
C MET A 127 -4.99 5.13 13.96
N LEU A 128 -5.48 5.36 15.19
CA LEU A 128 -6.90 5.29 15.51
C LEU A 128 -7.67 6.43 14.85
N ARG A 129 -7.15 7.66 14.88
CA ARG A 129 -7.77 8.80 14.15
C ARG A 129 -7.79 8.55 12.64
N ASN A 130 -6.73 7.98 12.09
CA ASN A 130 -6.68 7.69 10.65
C ASN A 130 -7.71 6.63 10.26
N ALA A 131 -7.83 5.55 11.05
CA ALA A 131 -8.84 4.52 10.85
C ALA A 131 -10.27 5.09 10.97
N TRP A 132 -10.52 5.96 11.97
CA TRP A 132 -11.81 6.62 12.13
C TRP A 132 -12.14 7.55 10.96
N ALA A 133 -11.21 8.43 10.58
CA ALA A 133 -11.41 9.37 9.48
C ALA A 133 -11.66 8.66 8.15
N ALA A 134 -10.88 7.61 7.87
CA ALA A 134 -11.06 6.79 6.66
C ALA A 134 -12.42 6.08 6.66
N GLY A 135 -12.79 5.43 7.77
CA GLY A 135 -14.09 4.74 7.88
C GLY A 135 -15.27 5.69 7.73
N THR A 136 -15.17 6.91 8.27
CA THR A 136 -16.17 7.96 8.06
C THR A 136 -16.27 8.37 6.58
N ARG A 137 -15.13 8.56 5.90
CA ARG A 137 -15.08 8.93 4.48
C ARG A 137 -15.69 7.87 3.55
N ILE A 138 -15.54 6.60 3.87
CA ILE A 138 -16.16 5.51 3.07
C ILE A 138 -17.55 5.11 3.57
N GLY A 139 -18.03 5.75 4.65
CA GLY A 139 -19.37 5.53 5.20
C GLY A 139 -19.55 4.13 5.81
N VAL A 140 -18.58 3.67 6.63
CA VAL A 140 -18.68 2.37 7.33
C VAL A 140 -19.81 2.39 8.36
N LEU A 141 -20.60 1.33 8.38
CA LEU A 141 -21.70 1.11 9.32
C LEU A 141 -21.47 -0.19 10.13
N PRO A 142 -22.06 -0.32 11.35
CA PRO A 142 -21.92 -1.53 12.15
C PRO A 142 -22.39 -2.82 11.46
N GLY A 143 -23.36 -2.72 10.55
CA GLY A 143 -23.86 -3.86 9.77
C GLY A 143 -23.00 -4.26 8.57
N ASP A 144 -21.96 -3.50 8.26
CA ASP A 144 -21.08 -3.81 7.13
C ASP A 144 -20.20 -5.03 7.40
N ARG A 145 -19.84 -5.68 6.30
CA ARG A 145 -18.86 -6.77 6.25
C ARG A 145 -17.72 -6.33 5.35
N TYR A 146 -16.61 -5.99 5.99
CA TYR A 146 -15.45 -5.43 5.33
C TYR A 146 -14.48 -6.55 4.94
N PHE A 147 -14.26 -6.74 3.64
CA PHE A 147 -13.27 -7.69 3.14
C PHE A 147 -11.89 -7.05 3.11
N ASN A 148 -10.96 -7.61 3.89
CA ASN A 148 -9.56 -7.24 3.89
C ASN A 148 -8.76 -8.11 2.90
N CYS A 149 -8.26 -7.51 1.84
CA CYS A 149 -7.38 -8.15 0.88
C CYS A 149 -5.88 -7.84 1.13
N ARG A 150 -5.57 -7.05 2.16
CA ARG A 150 -4.21 -6.56 2.43
C ARG A 150 -3.55 -7.31 3.57
N PRO A 151 -2.22 -7.49 3.53
CA PRO A 151 -1.51 -8.04 4.67
C PRO A 151 -1.66 -7.17 5.92
N PHE A 152 -1.89 -7.77 7.08
CA PHE A 152 -1.93 -7.04 8.36
C PHE A 152 -0.56 -6.48 8.75
N PHE A 153 0.52 -7.03 8.22
CA PHE A 153 1.85 -6.45 8.41
C PHE A 153 2.07 -5.15 7.62
N HIS A 154 1.07 -4.64 6.91
CA HIS A 154 1.07 -3.35 6.24
C HIS A 154 0.00 -2.45 6.85
N VAL A 155 0.26 -1.14 6.98
CA VAL A 155 -0.70 -0.18 7.55
C VAL A 155 -2.05 -0.15 6.86
N GLY A 156 -2.14 -0.51 5.58
CA GLY A 156 -3.42 -0.69 4.88
C GLY A 156 -4.26 -1.83 5.44
N GLY A 157 -3.62 -2.89 5.98
CA GLY A 157 -4.29 -3.99 6.67
C GLY A 157 -4.52 -3.69 8.15
N SER A 158 -3.48 -3.29 8.89
CA SER A 158 -3.58 -3.05 10.33
C SER A 158 -4.44 -1.82 10.66
N THR A 159 -4.24 -0.68 10.00
CA THR A 159 -4.99 0.56 10.29
C THR A 159 -6.32 0.58 9.57
N LEU A 160 -6.28 0.48 8.22
CA LEU A 160 -7.47 0.73 7.39
C LEU A 160 -8.39 -0.50 7.24
N SER A 161 -8.04 -1.62 7.86
CA SER A 161 -8.92 -2.79 7.92
C SER A 161 -9.17 -3.20 9.37
N ALA A 162 -8.14 -3.63 10.12
CA ALA A 162 -8.29 -4.16 11.45
C ALA A 162 -8.80 -3.10 12.47
N LEU A 163 -8.08 -1.97 12.62
CA LEU A 163 -8.51 -0.91 13.55
C LEU A 163 -9.82 -0.25 13.09
N MET A 164 -9.99 -0.01 11.80
CA MET A 164 -11.23 0.58 11.27
C MET A 164 -12.44 -0.31 11.56
N SER A 165 -12.35 -1.61 11.27
CA SER A 165 -13.46 -2.54 11.55
C SER A 165 -13.81 -2.61 13.04
N LEU A 166 -12.80 -2.58 13.92
CA LEU A 166 -12.99 -2.55 15.36
C LEU A 166 -13.70 -1.27 15.80
N LEU A 167 -13.26 -0.10 15.33
CA LEU A 167 -13.83 1.21 15.70
C LEU A 167 -15.28 1.39 15.28
N PHE A 168 -15.66 0.85 14.12
CA PHE A 168 -17.03 0.96 13.60
C PHE A 168 -17.92 -0.23 13.96
N GLY A 169 -17.37 -1.25 14.64
CA GLY A 169 -18.12 -2.46 15.00
C GLY A 169 -18.60 -3.26 13.78
N CYS A 170 -17.92 -3.15 12.63
CA CYS A 170 -18.27 -3.94 11.46
C CYS A 170 -17.50 -5.28 11.43
N CYS A 171 -18.02 -6.25 10.68
CA CYS A 171 -17.41 -7.56 10.56
C CYS A 171 -16.19 -7.50 9.64
N LEU A 172 -15.01 -7.86 10.14
CA LEU A 172 -13.79 -8.01 9.34
C LEU A 172 -13.71 -9.43 8.75
N VAL A 173 -13.71 -9.54 7.43
CA VAL A 173 -13.52 -10.79 6.69
C VAL A 173 -12.14 -10.75 6.04
N THR A 174 -11.34 -11.81 6.17
CA THR A 174 -9.99 -11.84 5.61
C THR A 174 -9.58 -13.23 5.13
N LEU A 175 -8.61 -13.25 4.24
CA LEU A 175 -7.89 -14.46 3.81
C LEU A 175 -6.46 -14.41 4.35
N PRO A 176 -5.82 -15.57 4.58
CA PRO A 176 -4.40 -15.61 4.98
C PRO A 176 -3.47 -14.93 3.97
N THR A 177 -3.80 -15.06 2.68
CA THR A 177 -3.16 -14.35 1.56
C THR A 177 -4.21 -14.04 0.50
N PHE A 178 -3.95 -13.01 -0.31
CA PHE A 178 -4.84 -12.66 -1.41
C PHE A 178 -4.61 -13.61 -2.59
N GLU A 179 -5.71 -14.17 -3.09
CA GLU A 179 -5.83 -14.91 -4.34
C GLU A 179 -7.21 -14.57 -4.93
N ALA A 180 -7.29 -14.24 -6.22
CA ALA A 180 -8.48 -13.62 -6.81
C ALA A 180 -9.72 -14.51 -6.76
N ARG A 181 -9.60 -15.81 -7.05
CA ARG A 181 -10.71 -16.77 -6.98
C ARG A 181 -11.23 -16.89 -5.55
N ALA A 182 -10.35 -17.16 -4.60
CA ALA A 182 -10.72 -17.29 -3.18
C ALA A 182 -11.33 -15.99 -2.63
N ALA A 183 -10.84 -14.84 -3.09
CA ALA A 183 -11.40 -13.53 -2.72
C ALA A 183 -12.82 -13.36 -3.26
N LEU A 184 -13.09 -13.68 -4.53
CA LEU A 184 -14.43 -13.63 -5.12
C LEU A 184 -15.41 -14.58 -4.42
N GLU A 185 -14.97 -15.81 -4.11
CA GLU A 185 -15.75 -16.78 -3.34
C GLU A 185 -16.10 -16.27 -1.94
N MET A 186 -15.11 -15.68 -1.25
CA MET A 186 -15.30 -15.13 0.09
C MET A 186 -16.22 -13.90 0.07
N LEU A 187 -16.05 -13.00 -0.90
CA LEU A 187 -16.90 -11.81 -1.09
C LEU A 187 -18.37 -12.19 -1.23
N GLU A 188 -18.66 -13.22 -2.05
CA GLU A 188 -20.02 -13.73 -2.27
C GLU A 188 -20.56 -14.46 -1.03
N ARG A 189 -19.83 -15.47 -0.54
CA ARG A 189 -20.25 -16.32 0.59
C ARG A 189 -20.55 -15.50 1.84
N GLU A 190 -19.67 -14.57 2.16
CA GLU A 190 -19.77 -13.72 3.35
C GLU A 190 -20.62 -12.47 3.10
N ARG A 191 -21.16 -12.28 1.89
CA ARG A 191 -21.92 -11.09 1.48
C ARG A 191 -21.21 -9.80 1.88
N CYS A 192 -19.92 -9.70 1.55
CA CYS A 192 -19.13 -8.51 1.91
C CYS A 192 -19.69 -7.27 1.21
N THR A 193 -19.81 -6.19 1.97
CA THR A 193 -20.38 -4.92 1.50
C THR A 193 -19.31 -3.90 1.15
N LEU A 194 -18.11 -4.05 1.72
CA LEU A 194 -16.98 -3.16 1.54
C LEU A 194 -15.72 -3.96 1.21
N ILE A 195 -14.91 -3.40 0.31
CA ILE A 195 -13.54 -3.86 0.01
C ILE A 195 -12.67 -2.65 -0.32
N SER A 196 -11.38 -2.75 -0.03
CA SER A 196 -10.44 -1.68 -0.37
C SER A 196 -9.12 -2.24 -0.87
N GLY A 197 -8.53 -1.58 -1.84
CA GLY A 197 -7.32 -2.08 -2.47
C GLY A 197 -6.56 -1.02 -3.28
N ASN A 198 -5.51 -1.49 -3.93
CA ASN A 198 -4.81 -0.76 -4.96
C ASN A 198 -5.30 -1.23 -6.36
N ASP A 199 -4.81 -0.56 -7.38
CA ASP A 199 -5.07 -0.86 -8.78
C ASP A 199 -4.96 -2.37 -9.10
N THR A 200 -3.84 -2.98 -8.74
CA THR A 200 -3.55 -4.40 -9.01
C THR A 200 -4.59 -5.35 -8.42
N ILE A 201 -5.00 -5.14 -7.17
CA ILE A 201 -6.02 -5.97 -6.51
C ILE A 201 -7.33 -5.92 -7.27
N PHE A 202 -7.78 -4.72 -7.63
CA PHE A 202 -9.04 -4.57 -8.36
C PHE A 202 -8.95 -5.12 -9.78
N GLN A 203 -7.83 -4.94 -10.47
CA GLN A 203 -7.62 -5.53 -11.80
C GLN A 203 -7.65 -7.06 -11.75
N MET A 204 -6.97 -7.69 -10.76
CA MET A 204 -7.01 -9.14 -10.58
C MET A 204 -8.43 -9.66 -10.31
N LEU A 205 -9.23 -8.96 -9.50
CA LEU A 205 -10.64 -9.34 -9.27
C LEU A 205 -11.47 -9.18 -10.53
N MET A 206 -11.34 -8.05 -11.22
CA MET A 206 -12.11 -7.76 -12.43
C MET A 206 -11.68 -8.60 -13.64
N GLY A 207 -10.42 -8.97 -13.73
CA GLY A 207 -9.90 -9.84 -14.80
C GLY A 207 -10.22 -11.32 -14.61
N HIS A 208 -10.69 -11.74 -13.42
CA HIS A 208 -10.94 -13.15 -13.15
C HIS A 208 -12.20 -13.68 -13.85
N GLU A 209 -12.09 -14.86 -14.48
CA GLU A 209 -13.15 -15.49 -15.27
C GLU A 209 -14.42 -15.83 -14.47
N ASP A 210 -14.30 -16.00 -13.15
CA ASP A 210 -15.43 -16.31 -12.27
C ASP A 210 -16.28 -15.08 -11.95
N LEU A 211 -15.79 -13.85 -12.13
CA LEU A 211 -16.53 -12.65 -11.74
C LEU A 211 -17.93 -12.56 -12.32
N PRO A 212 -18.18 -12.86 -13.63
CA PRO A 212 -19.52 -12.77 -14.20
C PRO A 212 -20.54 -13.75 -13.59
N ARG A 213 -20.05 -14.81 -12.91
CA ARG A 213 -20.89 -15.83 -12.28
C ARG A 213 -21.19 -15.54 -10.81
N ARG A 214 -20.53 -14.51 -10.21
CA ARG A 214 -20.65 -14.18 -8.80
C ARG A 214 -21.73 -13.12 -8.55
N LYS A 215 -22.44 -13.27 -7.44
CA LYS A 215 -23.40 -12.28 -6.95
C LYS A 215 -22.80 -11.52 -5.78
N LEU A 216 -22.09 -10.42 -6.10
CA LEU A 216 -21.45 -9.60 -5.10
C LEU A 216 -22.44 -8.61 -4.47
N SER A 217 -22.25 -8.32 -3.18
CA SER A 217 -23.04 -7.35 -2.41
C SER A 217 -22.26 -6.05 -2.13
N LEU A 218 -21.17 -5.82 -2.88
CA LEU A 218 -20.30 -4.68 -2.68
C LEU A 218 -21.03 -3.37 -2.95
N ARG A 219 -20.92 -2.42 -2.02
CA ARG A 219 -21.45 -1.05 -2.17
C ARG A 219 -20.36 0.00 -2.27
N GLY A 220 -19.19 -0.23 -1.66
CA GLY A 220 -18.13 0.76 -1.58
C GLY A 220 -16.85 0.26 -0.94
N GLY A 221 -16.09 1.21 -0.43
CA GLY A 221 -14.75 1.04 0.12
C GLY A 221 -13.82 2.14 -0.40
N TRP A 222 -12.52 1.88 -0.49
CA TRP A 222 -11.58 2.82 -1.09
C TRP A 222 -10.63 2.14 -2.07
N ALA A 223 -10.20 2.91 -3.06
CA ALA A 223 -9.19 2.46 -4.01
C ALA A 223 -8.08 3.51 -4.16
N ALA A 224 -6.83 3.04 -4.15
CA ALA A 224 -5.68 3.81 -4.61
C ALA A 224 -5.42 3.40 -6.07
N ALA A 225 -6.17 3.99 -6.99
CA ALA A 225 -6.23 3.59 -8.39
C ALA A 225 -6.44 4.80 -9.32
N GLY A 226 -6.01 4.66 -10.56
CA GLY A 226 -6.26 5.67 -11.59
C GLY A 226 -7.72 5.75 -12.04
N PRO A 227 -8.11 6.83 -12.76
CA PRO A 227 -9.50 7.11 -13.13
C PRO A 227 -10.19 5.96 -13.86
N GLN A 228 -9.47 5.28 -14.73
CA GLN A 228 -10.05 4.16 -15.51
C GLN A 228 -10.37 2.95 -14.63
N THR A 229 -9.47 2.58 -13.72
CA THR A 229 -9.74 1.49 -12.76
C THR A 229 -10.86 1.89 -11.81
N MET A 230 -10.92 3.15 -11.37
CA MET A 230 -12.03 3.66 -10.55
C MET A 230 -13.38 3.50 -11.27
N ARG A 231 -13.45 3.87 -12.56
CA ARG A 231 -14.66 3.68 -13.37
C ARG A 231 -15.02 2.19 -13.50
N ALA A 232 -14.04 1.35 -13.82
CA ALA A 232 -14.24 -0.09 -13.94
C ALA A 232 -14.71 -0.75 -12.62
N ILE A 233 -14.23 -0.30 -11.47
CA ILE A 233 -14.70 -0.75 -10.14
C ILE A 233 -16.19 -0.46 -9.96
N ILE A 234 -16.64 0.75 -10.34
CA ILE A 234 -18.04 1.14 -10.27
C ILE A 234 -18.89 0.28 -11.20
N ASP A 235 -18.49 0.13 -12.46
CA ASP A 235 -19.27 -0.52 -13.50
C ASP A 235 -19.30 -2.04 -13.37
N ARG A 236 -18.17 -2.67 -13.00
CA ARG A 236 -18.02 -4.14 -13.02
C ARG A 236 -18.20 -4.79 -11.65
N LEU A 237 -17.84 -4.11 -10.55
CA LEU A 237 -18.01 -4.61 -9.18
C LEU A 237 -19.22 -4.02 -8.47
N GLY A 238 -19.91 -3.04 -9.08
CA GLY A 238 -21.08 -2.38 -8.51
C GLY A 238 -20.78 -1.46 -7.31
N MET A 239 -19.52 -1.08 -7.09
CA MET A 239 -19.10 -0.29 -5.95
C MET A 239 -19.40 1.21 -6.13
N LYS A 240 -20.67 1.58 -6.17
CA LYS A 240 -21.12 2.97 -6.45
C LYS A 240 -20.58 4.02 -5.45
N SER A 241 -20.20 3.60 -4.24
CA SER A 241 -19.66 4.49 -3.20
C SER A 241 -18.14 4.34 -3.02
N VAL A 242 -17.40 3.80 -4.00
CA VAL A 242 -15.95 3.70 -3.87
C VAL A 242 -15.30 5.06 -3.77
N CYS A 243 -14.35 5.23 -2.84
CA CYS A 243 -13.62 6.47 -2.59
C CYS A 243 -12.19 6.38 -3.13
N ALA A 244 -11.68 7.45 -3.69
CA ALA A 244 -10.27 7.59 -3.99
C ALA A 244 -9.49 7.88 -2.71
N ALA A 245 -8.30 7.29 -2.56
CA ALA A 245 -7.43 7.48 -1.41
C ALA A 245 -5.98 7.64 -1.82
N TYR A 246 -5.27 8.56 -1.15
CA TYR A 246 -3.83 8.68 -1.23
C TYR A 246 -3.22 8.75 0.18
N GLY A 247 -2.07 8.12 0.32
CA GLY A 247 -1.33 8.13 1.56
C GLY A 247 -0.05 7.30 1.51
N LEU A 248 0.68 7.32 2.64
CA LEU A 248 1.97 6.65 2.83
C LEU A 248 2.08 6.18 4.27
N SER A 249 2.97 5.21 4.53
CA SER A 249 3.15 4.66 5.88
C SER A 249 3.48 5.73 6.91
N GLU A 250 4.28 6.72 6.51
CA GLU A 250 4.71 7.86 7.33
C GLU A 250 3.56 8.79 7.74
N ALA A 251 2.36 8.58 7.20
CA ALA A 251 1.15 9.36 7.52
C ALA A 251 -0.03 8.53 8.09
N SER A 252 0.20 7.31 8.60
CA SER A 252 -0.71 6.46 9.40
C SER A 252 -1.96 5.83 8.75
N PRO A 253 -2.12 5.50 7.49
CA PRO A 253 -1.41 5.91 6.28
C PRO A 253 -2.09 7.01 5.46
N ASN A 254 -3.41 7.26 5.61
CA ASN A 254 -4.14 8.16 4.71
C ASN A 254 -3.87 9.63 4.98
N VAL A 255 -3.68 10.37 3.90
CA VAL A 255 -3.52 11.83 3.88
C VAL A 255 -4.78 12.48 3.33
N VAL A 256 -5.23 12.03 2.16
CA VAL A 256 -6.47 12.48 1.54
C VAL A 256 -7.36 11.29 1.22
N MET A 257 -8.65 11.52 1.25
CA MET A 257 -9.65 10.55 0.81
C MET A 257 -10.90 11.28 0.36
N SER A 258 -11.47 10.91 -0.79
CA SER A 258 -12.78 11.41 -1.18
C SER A 258 -13.85 10.89 -0.21
N ASP A 259 -14.95 11.63 -0.08
CA ASP A 259 -16.10 11.19 0.69
C ASP A 259 -17.02 10.35 -0.19
N TRP A 260 -17.65 9.32 0.36
CA TRP A 260 -18.60 8.48 -0.37
C TRP A 260 -19.80 9.27 -0.94
N ARG A 261 -20.07 10.45 -0.39
CA ARG A 261 -21.11 11.40 -0.83
C ARG A 261 -20.62 12.37 -1.90
N ASP A 262 -19.29 12.46 -2.12
CA ASP A 262 -18.77 13.31 -3.20
C ASP A 262 -19.35 12.86 -4.55
N PRO A 263 -19.54 13.78 -5.50
CA PRO A 263 -19.90 13.45 -6.87
C PRO A 263 -19.00 12.35 -7.44
N GLU A 264 -19.60 11.40 -8.17
CA GLU A 264 -18.89 10.25 -8.71
C GLU A 264 -17.66 10.66 -9.52
N GLU A 265 -17.80 11.71 -10.33
CA GLU A 265 -16.70 12.18 -11.17
C GLU A 265 -15.49 12.66 -10.36
N LEU A 266 -15.67 13.35 -9.24
CA LEU A 266 -14.58 13.75 -8.36
C LEU A 266 -13.86 12.53 -7.76
N ARG A 267 -14.61 11.50 -7.36
CA ARG A 267 -14.08 10.25 -6.83
C ARG A 267 -13.30 9.47 -7.91
N VAL A 268 -13.85 9.40 -9.11
CA VAL A 268 -13.21 8.75 -10.26
C VAL A 268 -11.92 9.46 -10.66
N GLN A 269 -11.91 10.80 -10.70
CA GLN A 269 -10.71 11.58 -11.03
C GLN A 269 -9.65 11.61 -9.91
N GLY A 270 -9.90 10.94 -8.77
CA GLY A 270 -8.97 10.91 -7.65
C GLY A 270 -8.84 12.26 -6.92
N LEU A 271 -9.79 13.18 -7.13
CA LEU A 271 -9.81 14.49 -6.50
C LEU A 271 -10.36 14.40 -5.08
N ALA A 272 -9.49 14.42 -4.10
CA ALA A 272 -9.82 14.14 -2.71
C ALA A 272 -9.36 15.25 -1.76
N LEU A 273 -10.17 15.52 -0.74
CA LEU A 273 -9.80 16.48 0.32
C LEU A 273 -8.91 15.83 1.37
N PRO A 274 -8.03 16.62 2.01
CA PRO A 274 -7.31 16.16 3.20
C PRO A 274 -8.26 15.61 4.27
N LEU A 275 -7.80 14.63 5.04
CA LEU A 275 -8.53 14.23 6.24
C LEU A 275 -8.61 15.39 7.22
N PRO A 276 -9.68 15.51 8.03
CA PRO A 276 -9.84 16.63 8.95
C PRO A 276 -8.63 16.81 9.88
N GLY A 277 -8.04 18.02 9.89
CA GLY A 277 -6.84 18.35 10.66
C GLY A 277 -5.51 17.89 10.05
N ILE A 278 -5.51 17.47 8.80
CA ILE A 278 -4.32 17.27 7.97
C ILE A 278 -4.18 18.46 7.02
N GLU A 279 -2.99 19.01 6.96
CA GLU A 279 -2.64 20.12 6.06
C GLU A 279 -1.75 19.59 4.92
N ILE A 280 -1.95 20.12 3.73
CA ILE A 280 -1.18 19.79 2.53
C ILE A 280 -0.71 21.09 1.89
N ARG A 281 0.53 21.09 1.43
CA ARG A 281 1.02 22.11 0.49
C ARG A 281 1.78 21.43 -0.66
N ILE A 282 1.90 22.13 -1.75
CA ILE A 282 2.69 21.70 -2.91
C ILE A 282 3.95 22.58 -2.96
N SER A 283 5.13 21.95 -3.00
CA SER A 283 6.41 22.66 -3.11
C SER A 283 6.61 23.24 -4.52
N ALA A 284 7.67 24.02 -4.71
CA ALA A 284 8.06 24.54 -6.02
C ALA A 284 8.37 23.41 -7.03
N GLU A 285 8.88 22.27 -6.54
CA GLU A 285 9.17 21.06 -7.32
C GLU A 285 7.93 20.18 -7.50
N LYS A 286 6.74 20.68 -7.16
CA LYS A 286 5.46 19.95 -7.17
C LYS A 286 5.39 18.79 -6.20
N GLU A 287 6.29 18.70 -5.21
CA GLU A 287 6.23 17.68 -4.17
C GLU A 287 5.06 17.95 -3.21
N ILE A 288 4.28 16.91 -2.91
CA ILE A 288 3.26 16.93 -1.86
C ILE A 288 3.97 16.95 -0.51
N GLN A 289 3.70 17.96 0.31
CA GLN A 289 4.18 18.05 1.68
C GLN A 289 3.01 18.07 2.65
N VAL A 290 3.13 17.33 3.75
CA VAL A 290 2.03 17.05 4.67
C VAL A 290 2.39 17.42 6.09
N ARG A 291 1.42 17.97 6.84
CA ARG A 291 1.54 18.24 8.28
C ARG A 291 0.24 17.87 9.00
N GLY A 292 0.35 17.42 10.22
CA GLY A 292 -0.81 17.13 11.07
C GLY A 292 -0.62 15.94 12.00
N TRP A 293 -1.69 15.56 12.67
CA TRP A 293 -1.70 14.52 13.70
C TRP A 293 -1.36 13.11 13.19
N SER A 294 -1.51 12.85 11.88
CA SER A 294 -1.26 11.53 11.29
C SER A 294 0.21 11.22 11.06
N ILE A 295 1.08 12.23 11.15
CA ILE A 295 2.49 12.10 10.77
C ILE A 295 3.26 11.27 11.80
N MET A 296 4.15 10.42 11.30
CA MET A 296 5.03 9.58 12.11
C MET A 296 5.85 10.38 13.14
N ARG A 297 6.29 9.71 14.20
CA ARG A 297 7.27 10.27 15.14
C ARG A 297 8.67 10.35 14.58
N GLY A 298 8.94 9.65 13.50
CA GLY A 298 10.24 9.52 12.84
C GLY A 298 10.54 8.07 12.48
N TYR A 299 11.75 7.84 11.99
CA TYR A 299 12.26 6.51 11.71
C TYR A 299 12.98 5.91 12.92
N CYS A 300 12.64 4.67 13.26
CA CYS A 300 13.18 3.95 14.40
C CYS A 300 14.71 3.84 14.31
N ASN A 301 15.41 4.31 15.35
CA ASN A 301 16.87 4.33 15.44
C ASN A 301 17.57 4.91 14.19
N ASP A 302 16.97 5.95 13.58
CA ASP A 302 17.49 6.60 12.37
C ASP A 302 17.20 8.12 12.39
N PRO A 303 17.91 8.89 13.22
CA PRO A 303 17.70 10.34 13.34
C PRO A 303 18.03 11.09 12.05
N ASP A 304 19.04 10.65 11.29
CA ASP A 304 19.45 11.30 10.05
C ASP A 304 18.40 11.14 8.95
N ALA A 305 17.85 9.92 8.79
CA ALA A 305 16.75 9.70 7.87
C ALA A 305 15.48 10.47 8.32
N THR A 306 15.25 10.56 9.62
CA THR A 306 14.14 11.34 10.18
C THR A 306 14.30 12.83 9.83
N ALA A 307 15.48 13.42 10.09
CA ALA A 307 15.73 14.83 9.78
C ALA A 307 15.54 15.11 8.26
N LYS A 308 16.01 14.23 7.40
CA LYS A 308 15.85 14.35 5.94
C LYS A 308 14.39 14.22 5.45
N ALA A 309 13.55 13.55 6.22
CA ALA A 309 12.14 13.37 5.86
C ALA A 309 11.28 14.64 6.09
N PHE A 310 11.80 15.61 6.83
CA PHE A 310 11.08 16.83 7.14
C PHE A 310 11.76 18.06 6.52
N THR A 311 10.95 19.07 6.21
CA THR A 311 11.43 20.41 5.90
C THR A 311 11.86 21.13 7.19
N ALA A 312 12.60 22.23 7.06
CA ALA A 312 13.03 23.03 8.22
C ALA A 312 11.84 23.60 9.04
N ASP A 313 10.70 23.81 8.42
CA ASP A 313 9.46 24.28 9.02
C ASP A 313 8.47 23.15 9.38
N GLY A 314 8.96 21.89 9.43
CA GLY A 314 8.27 20.73 10.02
C GLY A 314 7.25 20.03 9.15
N TRP A 315 7.26 20.19 7.82
CA TRP A 315 6.43 19.42 6.89
C TRP A 315 7.09 18.12 6.50
N LEU A 316 6.34 17.04 6.50
CA LEU A 316 6.79 15.76 5.95
C LEU A 316 6.91 15.86 4.43
N ARG A 317 8.08 15.55 3.90
CA ARG A 317 8.34 15.34 2.47
C ARG A 317 7.84 13.97 2.06
N THR A 318 6.87 13.90 1.17
CA THR A 318 6.30 12.60 0.77
C THR A 318 7.11 11.91 -0.34
N GLY A 319 7.86 12.68 -1.12
CA GLY A 319 8.50 12.22 -2.35
C GLY A 319 7.50 11.91 -3.47
N ASP A 320 6.23 12.25 -3.28
CA ASP A 320 5.17 12.11 -4.27
C ASP A 320 4.83 13.48 -4.87
N LEU A 321 4.47 13.50 -6.14
CA LEU A 321 4.06 14.70 -6.88
C LEU A 321 2.54 14.83 -6.91
N GLY A 322 2.05 16.08 -6.85
CA GLY A 322 0.63 16.33 -6.92
C GLY A 322 0.28 17.77 -7.21
N GLU A 323 -1.01 18.00 -7.38
CA GLU A 323 -1.60 19.30 -7.65
C GLU A 323 -2.85 19.50 -6.79
N LEU A 324 -3.05 20.71 -6.30
CA LEU A 324 -4.27 21.12 -5.61
C LEU A 324 -5.13 21.92 -6.58
N ASN A 325 -6.41 21.59 -6.68
CA ASN A 325 -7.38 22.41 -7.40
C ASN A 325 -7.83 23.60 -6.53
N VAL A 326 -8.67 24.46 -7.08
CA VAL A 326 -9.18 25.68 -6.41
C VAL A 326 -9.99 25.39 -5.15
N GLU A 327 -10.54 24.17 -5.01
CA GLU A 327 -11.27 23.71 -3.83
C GLU A 327 -10.36 23.06 -2.77
N GLY A 328 -9.03 23.02 -3.01
CA GLY A 328 -8.08 22.36 -2.14
C GLY A 328 -8.10 20.82 -2.23
N ARG A 329 -8.68 20.25 -3.28
CA ARG A 329 -8.62 18.80 -3.54
C ARG A 329 -7.30 18.43 -4.17
N LEU A 330 -6.65 17.41 -3.63
CA LEU A 330 -5.39 16.88 -4.14
C LEU A 330 -5.66 15.85 -5.24
N ARG A 331 -4.90 15.94 -6.33
CA ARG A 331 -4.68 14.88 -7.30
C ARG A 331 -3.21 14.47 -7.28
N MET A 332 -2.94 13.19 -7.08
CA MET A 332 -1.58 12.65 -7.18
C MET A 332 -1.16 12.57 -8.65
N ALA A 333 0.07 13.01 -8.95
CA ALA A 333 0.62 13.04 -10.31
C ALA A 333 1.77 12.04 -10.54
N GLY A 334 2.26 11.38 -9.48
CA GLY A 334 3.33 10.39 -9.60
C GLY A 334 4.33 10.46 -8.45
N ARG A 335 5.55 9.94 -8.68
CA ARG A 335 6.64 9.98 -7.70
C ARG A 335 7.81 10.80 -8.20
N LEU A 336 8.33 11.66 -7.35
CA LEU A 336 9.46 12.55 -7.68
C LEU A 336 10.69 11.76 -8.17
N LYS A 337 11.00 10.64 -7.52
CA LYS A 337 12.15 9.78 -7.86
C LYS A 337 11.97 8.95 -9.13
N ASP A 338 10.74 8.77 -9.60
CA ASP A 338 10.41 7.99 -10.78
C ASP A 338 10.35 8.89 -12.05
N VAL A 339 10.36 10.22 -11.86
CA VAL A 339 10.46 11.20 -12.95
C VAL A 339 11.80 11.03 -13.66
N PHE A 340 11.75 10.96 -14.98
CA PHE A 340 12.95 10.90 -15.83
C PHE A 340 12.98 12.11 -16.79
N ARG A 341 14.16 12.44 -17.32
CA ARG A 341 14.35 13.65 -18.13
C ARG A 341 14.64 13.29 -19.58
N VAL A 342 13.77 13.73 -20.47
CA VAL A 342 13.89 13.53 -21.93
C VAL A 342 14.23 14.85 -22.60
N GLY A 343 15.47 15.03 -23.02
CA GLY A 343 15.88 16.24 -23.71
C GLY A 343 15.71 17.52 -22.89
N GLY A 344 15.83 17.42 -21.57
CA GLY A 344 15.63 18.55 -20.65
C GLY A 344 14.22 18.64 -20.03
N GLU A 345 13.22 17.97 -20.61
CA GLU A 345 11.85 17.96 -20.12
C GLU A 345 11.64 16.86 -19.09
N ASN A 346 10.96 17.15 -17.99
CA ASN A 346 10.58 16.17 -16.98
C ASN A 346 9.36 15.37 -17.43
N VAL A 347 9.44 14.04 -17.32
CA VAL A 347 8.35 13.11 -17.63
C VAL A 347 7.98 12.33 -16.37
N ALA A 348 6.75 12.48 -15.90
CA ALA A 348 6.20 11.62 -14.86
C ALA A 348 5.68 10.34 -15.52
N PRO A 349 6.17 9.13 -15.11
CA PRO A 349 5.70 7.87 -15.68
C PRO A 349 4.18 7.72 -15.66
N ALA A 350 3.53 8.17 -14.59
CA ALA A 350 2.08 8.08 -14.43
C ALA A 350 1.29 8.75 -15.56
N GLU A 351 1.78 9.87 -16.12
CA GLU A 351 1.14 10.56 -17.24
C GLU A 351 1.11 9.70 -18.51
N VAL A 352 2.19 8.96 -18.75
CA VAL A 352 2.30 8.05 -19.91
C VAL A 352 1.50 6.76 -19.67
N GLU A 353 1.55 6.25 -18.44
CA GLU A 353 0.78 5.07 -18.01
C GLU A 353 -0.73 5.31 -18.17
N GLU A 354 -1.22 6.48 -17.76
CA GLU A 354 -2.64 6.86 -17.91
C GLU A 354 -3.08 6.85 -19.38
N VAL A 355 -2.26 7.38 -20.27
CA VAL A 355 -2.55 7.37 -21.71
C VAL A 355 -2.53 5.96 -22.28
N LEU A 356 -1.57 5.11 -21.89
CA LEU A 356 -1.54 3.71 -22.30
C LEU A 356 -2.76 2.94 -21.81
N LEU A 357 -3.14 3.15 -20.56
CA LEU A 357 -4.34 2.54 -19.95
C LEU A 357 -5.63 2.99 -20.65
N SER A 358 -5.66 4.16 -21.34
CA SER A 358 -6.80 4.59 -22.14
C SER A 358 -6.99 3.80 -23.44
N HIS A 359 -6.04 2.96 -23.84
CA HIS A 359 -6.19 2.08 -24.99
C HIS A 359 -7.07 0.88 -24.61
N PRO A 360 -8.12 0.54 -25.42
CA PRO A 360 -9.08 -0.52 -25.08
C PRO A 360 -8.46 -1.89 -24.78
N ALA A 361 -7.36 -2.22 -25.45
CA ALA A 361 -6.66 -3.49 -25.28
C ALA A 361 -5.73 -3.55 -24.08
N VAL A 362 -5.35 -2.43 -23.46
CA VAL A 362 -4.37 -2.40 -22.35
C VAL A 362 -5.06 -2.67 -21.03
N GLU A 363 -4.52 -3.63 -20.27
CA GLU A 363 -4.99 -3.95 -18.91
C GLU A 363 -4.16 -3.23 -17.86
N THR A 364 -2.82 -3.35 -17.95
CA THR A 364 -1.89 -2.63 -17.06
C THR A 364 -0.79 -1.97 -17.86
N ALA A 365 -0.26 -0.87 -17.35
CA ALA A 365 0.89 -0.16 -17.94
C ALA A 365 1.84 0.27 -16.84
N GLN A 366 3.14 0.10 -17.09
CA GLN A 366 4.21 0.57 -16.22
C GLN A 366 5.29 1.22 -17.09
N VAL A 367 5.75 2.40 -16.70
CA VAL A 367 6.74 3.17 -17.46
C VAL A 367 7.94 3.51 -16.56
N VAL A 368 9.14 3.39 -17.13
CA VAL A 368 10.40 3.78 -16.49
C VAL A 368 11.26 4.57 -17.45
N GLY A 369 12.11 5.44 -16.92
CA GLY A 369 13.18 6.08 -17.70
C GLY A 369 14.35 5.14 -17.90
N VAL A 370 14.87 5.07 -19.11
CA VAL A 370 16.10 4.33 -19.47
C VAL A 370 17.10 5.24 -20.17
N PRO A 371 18.42 5.01 -20.07
CA PRO A 371 19.44 5.86 -20.66
C PRO A 371 19.28 6.00 -22.18
N ASN A 372 19.61 7.19 -22.69
CA ASN A 372 19.69 7.48 -24.11
C ASN A 372 20.81 8.51 -24.39
N GLU A 373 21.72 8.22 -25.31
CA GLU A 373 22.88 9.05 -25.57
C GLU A 373 22.53 10.51 -25.93
N ARG A 374 21.46 10.70 -26.70
CA ARG A 374 21.09 12.04 -27.22
C ARG A 374 20.21 12.83 -26.26
N LEU A 375 19.29 12.15 -25.57
CA LEU A 375 18.22 12.80 -24.78
C LEU A 375 18.43 12.68 -23.28
N GLY A 376 19.52 12.04 -22.83
CA GLY A 376 19.76 11.70 -21.45
C GLY A 376 19.00 10.45 -21.03
N GLU A 377 17.69 10.53 -21.01
CA GLU A 377 16.80 9.38 -20.79
C GLU A 377 15.65 9.38 -21.81
N VAL A 378 14.98 8.23 -21.96
CA VAL A 378 13.74 8.06 -22.73
C VAL A 378 12.81 7.10 -22.01
N GLY A 379 11.50 7.18 -22.30
CA GLY A 379 10.50 6.27 -21.73
C GLY A 379 10.65 4.85 -22.28
N CYS A 380 10.56 3.87 -21.37
CA CYS A 380 10.38 2.45 -21.66
C CYS A 380 9.09 1.97 -20.99
N ALA A 381 8.13 1.50 -21.76
CA ALA A 381 6.83 1.05 -21.29
C ALA A 381 6.74 -0.47 -21.31
N TYR A 382 6.10 -1.03 -20.28
CA TYR A 382 5.68 -2.42 -20.22
C TYR A 382 4.17 -2.46 -20.04
N VAL A 383 3.48 -3.28 -20.82
CA VAL A 383 2.01 -3.38 -20.78
C VAL A 383 1.58 -4.84 -20.76
N THR A 384 0.46 -5.11 -20.05
CA THR A 384 -0.30 -6.34 -20.24
C THR A 384 -1.55 -6.05 -21.05
N LEU A 385 -2.02 -7.01 -21.82
CA LEU A 385 -3.24 -6.87 -22.61
C LEU A 385 -4.40 -7.58 -21.93
N ARG A 386 -5.59 -7.02 -22.08
CA ARG A 386 -6.83 -7.63 -21.62
C ARG A 386 -7.08 -8.95 -22.36
N SER A 387 -7.66 -9.92 -21.67
CA SER A 387 -8.02 -11.21 -22.27
C SER A 387 -8.91 -11.01 -23.49
N GLY A 388 -8.57 -11.67 -24.60
CA GLY A 388 -9.29 -11.57 -25.87
C GLY A 388 -8.97 -10.34 -26.73
N PHE A 389 -8.09 -9.43 -26.26
CA PHE A 389 -7.66 -8.29 -27.04
C PHE A 389 -6.24 -8.49 -27.62
N GLN A 390 -5.99 -7.85 -28.73
CA GLN A 390 -4.67 -7.82 -29.38
C GLN A 390 -4.29 -6.38 -29.71
N ALA A 391 -3.02 -6.07 -29.54
CA ALA A 391 -2.41 -4.82 -29.96
C ALA A 391 -0.93 -5.08 -30.24
N THR A 392 -0.33 -4.32 -31.18
CA THR A 392 1.13 -4.35 -31.40
C THR A 392 1.80 -3.23 -30.63
N GLN A 393 3.11 -3.35 -30.43
CA GLN A 393 3.92 -2.31 -29.79
C GLN A 393 3.82 -0.99 -30.54
N GLU A 394 3.84 -1.04 -31.86
CA GLU A 394 3.75 0.13 -32.76
C GLU A 394 2.39 0.83 -32.62
N GLN A 395 1.30 0.07 -32.52
CA GLN A 395 -0.04 0.61 -32.29
C GLN A 395 -0.13 1.35 -30.97
N LEU A 396 0.42 0.78 -29.88
CA LEU A 396 0.40 1.40 -28.56
C LEU A 396 1.30 2.66 -28.51
N ILE A 397 2.47 2.64 -29.12
CA ILE A 397 3.34 3.82 -29.25
C ILE A 397 2.64 4.92 -30.07
N ALA A 398 2.00 4.55 -31.18
CA ALA A 398 1.24 5.49 -31.99
C ALA A 398 0.06 6.10 -31.22
N TRP A 399 -0.60 5.31 -30.38
CA TRP A 399 -1.68 5.77 -29.51
C TRP A 399 -1.21 6.87 -28.55
N VAL A 400 -0.04 6.68 -27.89
CA VAL A 400 0.56 7.70 -27.02
C VAL A 400 0.96 8.92 -27.82
N ARG A 401 1.58 8.75 -29.00
CA ARG A 401 2.03 9.85 -29.86
C ARG A 401 0.92 10.78 -30.32
N GLN A 402 -0.28 10.25 -30.50
CA GLN A 402 -1.46 11.06 -30.86
C GLN A 402 -2.03 11.88 -29.70
N ARG A 403 -1.64 11.56 -28.45
CA ARG A 403 -2.27 12.11 -27.23
C ARG A 403 -1.31 12.85 -26.31
N CYS A 404 -0.01 12.69 -26.53
CA CYS A 404 1.03 13.31 -25.72
C CYS A 404 2.04 14.08 -26.55
N ALA A 405 2.74 15.02 -25.91
CA ALA A 405 3.92 15.66 -26.49
C ALA A 405 5.02 14.62 -26.76
N ASN A 406 5.81 14.85 -27.82
CA ASN A 406 6.79 13.88 -28.33
C ASN A 406 7.79 13.36 -27.29
N PHE A 407 8.19 14.20 -26.33
CA PHE A 407 9.12 13.80 -25.27
C PHE A 407 8.52 12.80 -24.28
N ARG A 408 7.19 12.67 -24.20
CA ARG A 408 6.47 11.68 -23.38
C ARG A 408 6.26 10.35 -24.08
N VAL A 409 6.44 10.29 -25.40
CA VAL A 409 6.24 9.06 -26.18
C VAL A 409 7.34 8.05 -25.85
N PRO A 410 6.98 6.85 -25.32
CA PRO A 410 7.98 5.86 -24.99
C PRO A 410 8.73 5.41 -26.26
N ARG A 411 10.07 5.35 -26.15
CA ARG A 411 10.93 4.87 -27.23
C ARG A 411 10.90 3.34 -27.33
N TYR A 412 10.76 2.69 -26.19
CA TYR A 412 10.67 1.24 -26.07
C TYR A 412 9.34 0.88 -25.45
N LEU A 413 8.72 -0.18 -25.95
CA LEU A 413 7.51 -0.76 -25.39
C LEU A 413 7.59 -2.28 -25.50
N LYS A 414 7.26 -3.00 -24.42
CA LYS A 414 7.15 -4.45 -24.41
C LYS A 414 5.79 -4.87 -23.87
N ILE A 415 5.15 -5.78 -24.60
CA ILE A 415 3.94 -6.46 -24.13
C ILE A 415 4.41 -7.70 -23.36
N VAL A 416 3.98 -7.81 -22.10
CA VAL A 416 4.31 -8.90 -21.18
C VAL A 416 3.03 -9.61 -20.74
N HIS A 417 3.17 -10.85 -20.30
CA HIS A 417 2.03 -11.62 -19.77
C HIS A 417 1.63 -11.12 -18.38
N ASP A 418 2.64 -10.89 -17.52
CA ASP A 418 2.48 -10.37 -16.16
C ASP A 418 3.76 -9.65 -15.70
N PHE A 419 3.73 -9.08 -14.51
CA PHE A 419 4.88 -8.41 -13.89
C PHE A 419 5.55 -9.23 -12.79
N GLU A 420 5.07 -10.42 -12.44
CA GLU A 420 5.60 -11.22 -11.33
C GLU A 420 7.05 -11.63 -11.57
N ALA A 421 7.37 -12.07 -12.79
CA ALA A 421 8.72 -12.45 -13.19
C ALA A 421 9.71 -11.28 -13.18
N ILE A 422 9.23 -10.03 -13.36
CA ILE A 422 10.06 -8.83 -13.36
C ILE A 422 10.29 -8.34 -11.94
N GLY A 423 9.26 -8.38 -11.11
CA GLY A 423 9.32 -8.08 -9.68
C GLY A 423 8.13 -7.29 -9.16
N MET A 424 7.38 -7.93 -8.28
CA MET A 424 6.27 -7.32 -7.54
C MET A 424 6.52 -7.38 -6.03
N THR A 425 5.96 -6.41 -5.30
CA THR A 425 5.94 -6.42 -3.83
C THR A 425 4.86 -7.38 -3.31
N ALA A 426 4.92 -7.70 -2.01
CA ALA A 426 3.87 -8.48 -1.34
C ALA A 426 2.48 -7.85 -1.40
N SER A 427 2.42 -6.52 -1.58
CA SER A 427 1.17 -5.77 -1.73
C SER A 427 0.71 -5.63 -3.19
N GLY A 428 1.32 -6.38 -4.13
CA GLY A 428 0.95 -6.36 -5.55
C GLY A 428 1.44 -5.11 -6.31
N LYS A 429 2.48 -4.41 -5.82
CA LYS A 429 3.02 -3.22 -6.48
C LYS A 429 4.25 -3.57 -7.31
N VAL A 430 4.28 -3.16 -8.58
CA VAL A 430 5.45 -3.32 -9.45
C VAL A 430 6.62 -2.48 -8.94
N GLN A 431 7.79 -3.07 -8.85
CA GLN A 431 9.03 -2.42 -8.42
C GLN A 431 9.71 -1.76 -9.62
N LYS A 432 9.53 -0.46 -9.81
CA LYS A 432 10.09 0.27 -10.96
C LYS A 432 11.60 0.17 -11.08
N THR A 433 12.34 0.02 -9.98
CA THR A 433 13.79 -0.21 -10.04
C THR A 433 14.12 -1.52 -10.76
N LYS A 434 13.44 -2.63 -10.39
CA LYS A 434 13.63 -3.92 -11.06
C LYS A 434 13.14 -3.89 -12.51
N LEU A 435 12.06 -3.16 -12.77
CA LEU A 435 11.56 -2.97 -14.13
C LEU A 435 12.59 -2.24 -14.99
N ARG A 436 13.25 -1.21 -14.44
CA ARG A 436 14.35 -0.51 -15.14
C ARG A 436 15.56 -1.43 -15.38
N GLU A 437 15.98 -2.19 -14.38
CA GLU A 437 17.06 -3.19 -14.53
C GLU A 437 16.72 -4.23 -15.62
N HIS A 438 15.46 -4.68 -15.64
CA HIS A 438 14.98 -5.59 -16.68
C HIS A 438 15.02 -4.92 -18.06
N ALA A 439 14.58 -3.66 -18.17
CA ALA A 439 14.60 -2.91 -19.42
C ALA A 439 16.03 -2.72 -19.99
N LEU A 440 17.00 -2.41 -19.12
CA LEU A 440 18.41 -2.27 -19.52
C LEU A 440 18.95 -3.57 -20.14
N LYS A 441 18.63 -4.70 -19.54
CA LYS A 441 19.04 -6.02 -20.07
C LYS A 441 18.32 -6.38 -21.36
N GLU A 442 17.01 -6.19 -21.40
CA GLU A 442 16.16 -6.56 -22.52
C GLU A 442 16.48 -5.80 -23.80
N PHE A 443 16.75 -4.49 -23.68
CA PHE A 443 16.99 -3.60 -24.83
C PHE A 443 18.49 -3.35 -25.07
N GLY A 444 19.39 -3.95 -24.30
CA GLY A 444 20.84 -3.82 -24.45
C GLY A 444 21.36 -2.40 -24.17
N LEU A 445 20.81 -1.72 -23.14
CA LEU A 445 21.08 -0.32 -22.82
C LEU A 445 22.10 -0.16 -21.69
#